data_3dc024ea56e850bebf1ebb64526d569c
#
_entry.id   3dc024ea56e850bebf1ebb64526d569c
#
_cell.length_a   1.000
_cell.length_b   1.000
_cell.length_c   1.000
_cell.angle_alpha   90.00
_cell.angle_beta   90.00
_cell.angle_gamma   90.00
#
_symmetry.space_group_name_H-M   'P 1'
#
loop_
_entity.id
_entity.type
_entity.pdbx_description
1 polymer ?
#
loop_
_entity_poly.entity_id
_entity_poly.type
_entity_poly.pdbx_seq_one_letter_code
_entity_poly.pdbx_strand_id
1 'polypeptide(L)'
;MNAQDQQKTNRPPVPHDLLRTKLPFPAAQLLPHGEPFALIDFIVEEWDLGGRTTSVVHPDHPLAGADGVTGAETFIEYAAQTAAVLDAFQRQDKSFGGLLVEVVDSEYTSVPHVGDTVDVVINVQYDLGKWRGIGYEAFLNGTPAAKGTLKLFLTNYDEKK
;
A
#
# COMPACT_ATOMS: atom_id res chain seq x y z
N MET A 1 12.58 4.28 -30.91
CA MET A 1 13.11 4.41 -29.52
C MET A 1 12.70 5.78 -29.01
N ASN A 2 11.65 5.82 -28.23
CA ASN A 2 11.12 7.08 -27.71
C ASN A 2 11.87 7.49 -26.45
N ALA A 3 12.28 8.76 -26.40
CA ALA A 3 13.01 9.39 -25.30
C ALA A 3 12.19 9.57 -23.99
N GLN A 4 11.12 8.83 -23.79
CA GLN A 4 10.24 8.93 -22.63
C GLN A 4 10.48 7.87 -21.54
N ASP A 5 11.43 6.96 -21.74
CA ASP A 5 11.71 5.87 -20.79
C ASP A 5 12.84 6.15 -19.80
N GLN A 6 13.32 7.39 -19.69
CA GLN A 6 14.46 7.73 -18.83
C GLN A 6 14.13 8.60 -17.61
N GLN A 7 12.89 8.72 -17.21
CA GLN A 7 12.60 9.29 -15.88
C GLN A 7 12.48 8.19 -14.80
N LYS A 8 13.43 7.28 -14.73
CA LYS A 8 13.73 6.62 -13.45
C LYS A 8 14.24 7.71 -12.53
N THR A 9 13.37 8.13 -11.62
CA THR A 9 13.69 9.11 -10.58
C THR A 9 14.94 8.66 -9.84
N ASN A 10 16.04 9.31 -10.13
CA ASN A 10 17.35 9.10 -9.51
C ASN A 10 17.33 9.74 -8.10
N ARG A 11 16.42 9.27 -7.22
CA ARG A 11 16.41 9.68 -5.82
C ARG A 11 17.41 8.81 -5.08
N PRO A 12 18.35 9.40 -4.35
CA PRO A 12 19.28 8.63 -3.54
C PRO A 12 18.50 7.77 -2.53
N PRO A 13 18.97 6.56 -2.22
CA PRO A 13 18.34 5.74 -1.19
C PRO A 13 18.37 6.48 0.14
N VAL A 14 17.21 6.52 0.82
CA VAL A 14 17.13 7.09 2.17
C VAL A 14 17.87 6.14 3.12
N PRO A 15 18.82 6.60 3.92
CA PRO A 15 19.55 5.73 4.84
C PRO A 15 18.63 5.03 5.85
N HIS A 16 18.89 3.76 6.10
CA HIS A 16 18.07 2.86 6.95
C HIS A 16 17.75 3.41 8.33
N ASP A 17 18.76 3.94 8.98
CA ASP A 17 18.64 4.43 10.36
C ASP A 17 17.75 5.67 10.48
N LEU A 18 17.58 6.41 9.37
CA LEU A 18 16.70 7.58 9.34
C LEU A 18 15.22 7.22 9.15
N LEU A 19 14.92 6.07 8.55
CA LEU A 19 13.54 5.63 8.32
C LEU A 19 12.88 5.11 9.59
N ARG A 20 13.60 4.33 10.41
CA ARG A 20 13.07 3.73 11.65
C ARG A 20 12.75 4.72 12.75
N THR A 21 13.29 5.92 12.71
CA THR A 21 13.15 6.92 13.78
C THR A 21 12.06 7.96 13.53
N LYS A 22 11.39 7.97 12.37
CA LYS A 22 10.47 9.05 11.97
C LYS A 22 9.13 8.56 11.45
N LEU A 23 8.36 7.89 12.30
CA LEU A 23 6.94 7.75 12.06
C LEU A 23 6.17 8.96 12.64
N PRO A 24 5.15 9.48 11.96
CA PRO A 24 4.65 9.05 10.63
C PRO A 24 5.59 9.39 9.47
N PHE A 25 5.70 8.47 8.49
CA PHE A 25 6.57 8.62 7.33
C PHE A 25 5.76 8.83 6.05
N PRO A 26 6.06 9.87 5.21
CA PRO A 26 5.35 10.09 3.96
C PRO A 26 5.53 8.94 2.97
N ALA A 27 4.44 8.28 2.60
CA ALA A 27 4.46 7.07 1.79
C ALA A 27 4.78 7.32 0.31
N ALA A 28 4.49 8.52 -0.22
CA ALA A 28 4.70 8.87 -1.62
C ALA A 28 6.15 8.65 -2.10
N GLN A 29 7.13 8.71 -1.18
CA GLN A 29 8.54 8.47 -1.50
C GLN A 29 8.86 6.99 -1.76
N LEU A 30 8.00 6.08 -1.32
CA LEU A 30 8.19 4.63 -1.40
C LEU A 30 7.27 3.96 -2.41
N LEU A 31 6.16 4.62 -2.78
CA LEU A 31 5.20 4.06 -3.73
C LEU A 31 5.78 4.06 -5.14
N PRO A 32 5.60 2.97 -5.91
CA PRO A 32 5.89 2.93 -7.33
C PRO A 32 4.90 3.75 -8.15
N HIS A 33 3.72 4.04 -7.59
CA HIS A 33 2.67 4.79 -8.24
C HIS A 33 2.93 6.31 -8.16
N GLY A 34 2.62 7.01 -9.26
CA GLY A 34 2.55 8.47 -9.28
C GLY A 34 1.13 8.97 -8.99
N GLU A 35 1.00 10.27 -8.77
CA GLU A 35 -0.28 10.93 -8.66
C GLU A 35 -1.10 10.76 -9.97
N PRO A 36 -2.43 10.57 -9.89
CA PRO A 36 -3.27 10.52 -8.67
C PRO A 36 -3.41 9.13 -8.05
N PHE A 37 -2.68 8.11 -8.53
CA PHE A 37 -2.79 6.72 -8.07
C PHE A 37 -1.99 6.38 -6.82
N ALA A 38 -1.21 7.30 -6.29
CA ALA A 38 -0.55 7.15 -5.00
C ALA A 38 -1.56 7.44 -3.88
N LEU A 39 -2.22 6.40 -3.36
CA LEU A 39 -3.33 6.55 -2.42
C LEU A 39 -2.91 6.68 -0.96
N ILE A 40 -1.72 6.21 -0.59
CA ILE A 40 -1.26 6.18 0.80
C ILE A 40 -0.53 7.47 1.15
N ASP A 41 -0.99 8.17 2.19
CA ASP A 41 -0.35 9.40 2.65
C ASP A 41 0.82 9.12 3.61
N PHE A 42 0.60 8.31 4.66
CA PHE A 42 1.59 8.06 5.70
C PHE A 42 1.62 6.63 6.19
N ILE A 43 2.85 6.14 6.48
CA ILE A 43 3.05 5.00 7.37
C ILE A 43 3.01 5.55 8.79
N VAL A 44 2.17 5.00 9.66
CA VAL A 44 2.00 5.47 11.04
C VAL A 44 2.51 4.48 12.08
N GLU A 45 2.53 3.20 11.75
CA GLU A 45 3.08 2.14 12.61
C GLU A 45 3.72 1.07 11.75
N GLU A 46 4.78 0.46 12.28
CA GLU A 46 5.38 -0.74 11.71
C GLU A 46 5.73 -1.74 12.80
N TRP A 47 5.62 -3.01 12.47
CA TRP A 47 6.07 -4.15 13.30
C TRP A 47 6.57 -5.26 12.40
N ASP A 48 7.12 -6.31 12.99
CA ASP A 48 7.57 -7.44 12.21
C ASP A 48 6.41 -8.07 11.42
N LEU A 49 6.58 -8.19 10.10
CA LEU A 49 5.58 -8.72 9.17
C LEU A 49 4.25 -7.93 9.10
N GLY A 50 4.28 -6.62 9.37
CA GLY A 50 3.08 -5.83 9.25
C GLY A 50 3.27 -4.35 9.55
N GLY A 51 2.15 -3.65 9.63
CA GLY A 51 2.11 -2.23 9.94
C GLY A 51 0.75 -1.60 9.66
N ARG A 52 0.70 -0.29 9.85
CA ARG A 52 -0.49 0.52 9.61
C ARG A 52 -0.15 1.76 8.80
N THR A 53 -1.03 2.08 7.87
CA THR A 53 -1.02 3.34 7.10
C THR A 53 -2.27 4.15 7.37
N THR A 54 -2.20 5.44 7.09
CA THR A 54 -3.34 6.36 7.10
C THR A 54 -3.36 7.19 5.83
N SER A 55 -4.55 7.51 5.36
CA SER A 55 -4.75 8.30 4.15
C SER A 55 -6.06 9.08 4.23
N VAL A 56 -6.12 10.24 3.58
CA VAL A 56 -7.36 10.94 3.33
C VAL A 56 -7.82 10.62 1.90
N VAL A 57 -9.10 10.39 1.70
CA VAL A 57 -9.67 10.26 0.36
C VAL A 57 -9.72 11.65 -0.28
N HIS A 58 -8.76 11.93 -1.15
CA HIS A 58 -8.60 13.24 -1.79
C HIS A 58 -9.68 13.51 -2.84
N PRO A 59 -10.02 14.78 -3.13
CA PRO A 59 -11.02 15.13 -4.14
C PRO A 59 -10.74 14.64 -5.56
N ASP A 60 -9.45 14.46 -5.89
CA ASP A 60 -8.97 13.92 -7.16
C ASP A 60 -8.72 12.41 -7.14
N HIS A 61 -9.27 11.71 -6.14
CA HIS A 61 -9.11 10.27 -6.02
C HIS A 61 -9.54 9.55 -7.30
N PRO A 62 -8.66 8.73 -7.92
CA PRO A 62 -8.89 8.18 -9.27
C PRO A 62 -10.08 7.22 -9.37
N LEU A 63 -10.50 6.64 -8.24
CA LEU A 63 -11.61 5.70 -8.16
C LEU A 63 -12.89 6.35 -7.61
N ALA A 64 -12.89 7.65 -7.32
CA ALA A 64 -14.08 8.36 -6.89
C ALA A 64 -14.94 8.75 -8.09
N GLY A 65 -16.25 8.52 -7.99
CA GLY A 65 -17.22 9.03 -8.91
C GLY A 65 -17.48 10.55 -8.76
N ALA A 66 -18.32 11.11 -9.61
CA ALA A 66 -18.68 12.53 -9.56
C ALA A 66 -19.38 12.92 -8.24
N ASP A 67 -19.99 11.96 -7.56
CA ASP A 67 -20.60 12.09 -6.23
C ASP A 67 -19.59 12.02 -5.08
N GLY A 68 -18.30 11.80 -5.37
CA GLY A 68 -17.24 11.66 -4.37
C GLY A 68 -17.23 10.31 -3.67
N VAL A 69 -17.95 9.31 -4.16
CA VAL A 69 -18.00 7.95 -3.59
C VAL A 69 -17.12 7.01 -4.39
N THR A 70 -16.35 6.19 -3.70
CA THR A 70 -15.56 5.11 -4.32
C THR A 70 -16.29 3.77 -4.21
N GLY A 71 -15.87 2.78 -5.00
CA GLY A 71 -16.33 1.40 -4.82
C GLY A 71 -15.63 0.69 -3.66
N ALA A 72 -16.17 -0.44 -3.24
CA ALA A 72 -15.56 -1.28 -2.19
C ALA A 72 -14.20 -1.85 -2.59
N GLU A 73 -13.95 -2.06 -3.88
CA GLU A 73 -12.67 -2.48 -4.44
C GLU A 73 -11.53 -1.52 -4.10
N THR A 74 -11.84 -0.28 -3.77
CA THR A 74 -10.85 0.71 -3.33
C THR A 74 -10.11 0.25 -2.07
N PHE A 75 -10.76 -0.47 -1.17
CA PHE A 75 -10.07 -1.04 0.01
C PHE A 75 -8.98 -2.04 -0.37
N ILE A 76 -9.19 -2.81 -1.44
CA ILE A 76 -8.20 -3.75 -1.96
C ILE A 76 -6.97 -2.99 -2.45
N GLU A 77 -7.17 -1.89 -3.18
CA GLU A 77 -6.08 -1.04 -3.67
C GLU A 77 -5.33 -0.38 -2.51
N TYR A 78 -6.02 0.16 -1.51
CA TYR A 78 -5.38 0.67 -0.29
C TYR A 78 -4.56 -0.40 0.43
N ALA A 79 -5.08 -1.61 0.56
CA ALA A 79 -4.38 -2.72 1.19
C ALA A 79 -3.15 -3.17 0.39
N ALA A 80 -3.25 -3.25 -0.93
CA ALA A 80 -2.13 -3.60 -1.81
C ALA A 80 -1.02 -2.55 -1.75
N GLN A 81 -1.37 -1.27 -1.79
CA GLN A 81 -0.40 -0.18 -1.66
C GLN A 81 0.20 -0.11 -0.25
N THR A 82 -0.57 -0.37 0.78
CA THR A 82 -0.07 -0.49 2.16
C THR A 82 0.98 -1.59 2.27
N ALA A 83 0.73 -2.75 1.67
CA ALA A 83 1.70 -3.85 1.63
C ALA A 83 2.99 -3.43 0.90
N ALA A 84 2.87 -2.77 -0.24
CA ALA A 84 4.03 -2.32 -1.03
C ALA A 84 4.86 -1.28 -0.27
N VAL A 85 4.24 -0.28 0.34
CA VAL A 85 4.96 0.80 1.03
C VAL A 85 5.61 0.30 2.32
N LEU A 86 4.97 -0.61 3.06
CA LEU A 86 5.57 -1.22 4.25
C LEU A 86 6.74 -2.15 3.91
N ASP A 87 6.61 -2.94 2.85
CA ASP A 87 7.73 -3.77 2.39
C ASP A 87 8.92 -2.91 1.95
N ALA A 88 8.70 -1.86 1.18
CA ALA A 88 9.74 -0.92 0.78
C ALA A 88 10.37 -0.20 1.99
N PHE A 89 9.56 0.16 2.98
CA PHE A 89 10.02 0.78 4.21
C PHE A 89 10.90 -0.17 5.04
N GLN A 90 10.51 -1.43 5.17
CA GLN A 90 11.22 -2.43 5.96
C GLN A 90 12.49 -2.94 5.27
N ARG A 91 12.45 -3.15 3.95
CA ARG A 91 13.59 -3.70 3.20
C ARG A 91 14.54 -2.65 2.67
N GLN A 92 14.11 -1.39 2.59
CA GLN A 92 14.84 -0.28 1.95
C GLN A 92 15.17 -0.52 0.47
N ASP A 93 14.55 -1.50 -0.11
CA ASP A 93 14.68 -1.81 -1.51
C ASP A 93 13.41 -1.38 -2.24
N LYS A 94 13.56 -0.39 -3.12
CA LYS A 94 12.47 0.11 -3.96
C LYS A 94 12.10 -0.83 -5.11
N SER A 95 12.79 -1.95 -5.21
CA SER A 95 12.57 -2.93 -6.28
C SER A 95 11.41 -3.88 -6.02
N PHE A 96 10.63 -3.66 -4.95
CA PHE A 96 9.45 -4.47 -4.71
C PHE A 96 8.49 -4.37 -5.89
N GLY A 97 8.30 -5.48 -6.54
CA GLY A 97 7.26 -5.68 -7.54
C GLY A 97 6.37 -6.84 -7.08
N GLY A 98 5.09 -6.61 -6.98
CA GLY A 98 4.13 -7.63 -6.64
C GLY A 98 2.93 -7.56 -7.57
N LEU A 99 2.44 -8.73 -7.96
CA LEU A 99 1.17 -8.88 -8.67
C LEU A 99 0.13 -9.39 -7.69
N LEU A 100 -1.00 -8.70 -7.60
CA LEU A 100 -2.17 -9.20 -6.90
C LEU A 100 -2.76 -10.34 -7.73
N VAL A 101 -2.75 -11.55 -7.17
CA VAL A 101 -3.20 -12.77 -7.87
C VAL A 101 -4.61 -13.14 -7.46
N GLU A 102 -4.94 -12.99 -6.18
CA GLU A 102 -6.22 -13.41 -5.64
C GLU A 102 -6.59 -12.57 -4.43
N VAL A 103 -7.88 -12.29 -4.29
CA VAL A 103 -8.48 -11.72 -3.10
C VAL A 103 -9.39 -12.79 -2.48
N VAL A 104 -9.16 -13.10 -1.22
CA VAL A 104 -9.89 -14.17 -0.50
C VAL A 104 -10.63 -13.58 0.67
N ASP A 105 -11.86 -14.05 0.86
CA ASP A 105 -12.71 -13.68 2.02
C ASP A 105 -12.82 -12.18 2.26
N SER A 106 -12.92 -11.41 1.17
CA SER A 106 -13.09 -9.97 1.27
C SER A 106 -14.51 -9.60 1.68
N GLU A 107 -14.62 -8.86 2.77
CA GLU A 107 -15.87 -8.35 3.32
C GLU A 107 -15.77 -6.85 3.50
N TYR A 108 -16.86 -6.13 3.29
CA TYR A 108 -16.95 -4.70 3.56
C TYR A 108 -18.34 -4.32 4.05
N THR A 109 -18.43 -3.29 4.88
CA THR A 109 -19.69 -2.77 5.47
C THR A 109 -20.02 -1.37 5.02
N SER A 110 -19.05 -0.66 4.44
CA SER A 110 -19.21 0.71 3.93
C SER A 110 -18.19 0.95 2.81
N VAL A 111 -18.32 2.07 2.14
CA VAL A 111 -17.42 2.50 1.05
C VAL A 111 -16.83 3.87 1.36
N PRO A 112 -15.57 4.15 0.94
CA PRO A 112 -14.95 5.45 1.17
C PRO A 112 -15.63 6.58 0.37
N HIS A 113 -15.70 7.75 1.01
CA HIS A 113 -16.12 9.01 0.40
C HIS A 113 -14.97 10.01 0.46
N VAL A 114 -14.93 10.93 -0.49
CA VAL A 114 -14.00 12.06 -0.43
C VAL A 114 -14.08 12.76 0.93
N GLY A 115 -12.93 12.98 1.57
CA GLY A 115 -12.81 13.54 2.90
C GLY A 115 -12.73 12.52 4.03
N ASP A 116 -13.04 11.24 3.80
CA ASP A 116 -12.88 10.19 4.80
C ASP A 116 -11.39 9.92 5.06
N THR A 117 -11.09 9.53 6.29
CA THR A 117 -9.79 8.96 6.65
C THR A 117 -9.86 7.44 6.52
N VAL A 118 -8.95 6.88 5.76
CA VAL A 118 -8.78 5.42 5.59
C VAL A 118 -7.52 4.99 6.33
N ASP A 119 -7.68 4.17 7.35
CA ASP A 119 -6.57 3.48 8.01
C ASP A 119 -6.56 2.02 7.56
N VAL A 120 -5.38 1.51 7.21
CA VAL A 120 -5.23 0.10 6.84
C VAL A 120 -4.16 -0.55 7.69
N VAL A 121 -4.53 -1.66 8.29
CA VAL A 121 -3.64 -2.56 9.02
C VAL A 121 -3.40 -3.79 8.17
N ILE A 122 -2.14 -4.18 8.00
CA ILE A 122 -1.78 -5.43 7.33
C ILE A 122 -0.90 -6.31 8.21
N ASN A 123 -1.04 -7.62 8.03
CA ASN A 123 -0.15 -8.63 8.58
C ASN A 123 0.15 -9.69 7.52
N VAL A 124 1.43 -10.02 7.38
CA VAL A 124 1.85 -11.14 6.53
C VAL A 124 1.46 -12.44 7.21
N GLN A 125 0.61 -13.23 6.57
CA GLN A 125 0.11 -14.50 7.09
C GLN A 125 1.06 -15.64 6.74
N TYR A 126 1.64 -15.60 5.54
CA TYR A 126 2.67 -16.53 5.09
C TYR A 126 3.59 -15.86 4.06
N ASP A 127 4.83 -16.33 4.00
CA ASP A 127 5.84 -15.94 3.03
C ASP A 127 6.53 -17.22 2.53
N LEU A 128 6.20 -17.61 1.32
CA LEU A 128 6.67 -18.84 0.66
C LEU A 128 7.48 -18.49 -0.60
N GLY A 129 8.60 -17.81 -0.41
CA GLY A 129 9.44 -17.33 -1.50
C GLY A 129 8.73 -16.28 -2.34
N LYS A 130 8.32 -16.65 -3.55
CA LYS A 130 7.60 -15.72 -4.45
C LYS A 130 6.13 -15.51 -4.10
N TRP A 131 5.57 -16.32 -3.21
CA TRP A 131 4.18 -16.24 -2.81
C TRP A 131 4.04 -15.65 -1.42
N ARG A 132 3.18 -14.66 -1.29
CA ARG A 132 2.89 -14.03 -0.01
C ARG A 132 1.40 -13.86 0.19
N GLY A 133 0.92 -14.25 1.38
CA GLY A 133 -0.44 -13.97 1.85
C GLY A 133 -0.43 -12.85 2.86
N ILE A 134 -1.31 -11.88 2.69
CA ILE A 134 -1.42 -10.69 3.55
C ILE A 134 -2.87 -10.54 3.98
N GLY A 135 -3.10 -10.60 5.29
CA GLY A 135 -4.38 -10.22 5.88
C GLY A 135 -4.45 -8.69 6.03
N TYR A 136 -5.58 -8.09 5.71
CA TYR A 136 -5.82 -6.67 5.90
C TYR A 136 -7.12 -6.39 6.65
N GLU A 137 -7.12 -5.30 7.37
CA GLU A 137 -8.30 -4.64 7.94
C GLU A 137 -8.26 -3.16 7.60
N ALA A 138 -9.38 -2.62 7.14
CA ALA A 138 -9.50 -1.21 6.80
C ALA A 138 -10.57 -0.55 7.68
N PHE A 139 -10.29 0.69 8.05
CA PHE A 139 -11.15 1.51 8.92
C PHE A 139 -11.47 2.81 8.21
N LEU A 140 -12.72 3.23 8.27
CA LEU A 140 -13.16 4.56 7.85
C LEU A 140 -13.45 5.41 9.08
N ASN A 141 -12.73 6.52 9.21
CA ASN A 141 -12.89 7.43 10.34
C ASN A 141 -12.86 6.70 11.70
N GLY A 142 -11.98 5.69 11.82
CA GLY A 142 -11.83 4.87 13.02
C GLY A 142 -12.81 3.71 13.18
N THR A 143 -13.77 3.54 12.27
CA THR A 143 -14.76 2.45 12.30
C THR A 143 -14.36 1.33 11.33
N PRO A 144 -14.38 0.05 11.75
CA PRO A 144 -14.11 -1.07 10.84
C PRO A 144 -15.02 -1.03 9.61
N ALA A 145 -14.42 -1.13 8.43
CA ALA A 145 -15.14 -1.00 7.16
C ALA A 145 -14.90 -2.15 6.19
N ALA A 146 -13.70 -2.76 6.21
CA ALA A 146 -13.39 -3.89 5.33
C ALA A 146 -12.32 -4.77 5.94
N LYS A 147 -12.26 -6.02 5.48
CA LYS A 147 -11.21 -6.98 5.80
C LYS A 147 -11.11 -8.04 4.70
N GLY A 148 -9.99 -8.70 4.62
CA GLY A 148 -9.77 -9.80 3.69
C GLY A 148 -8.33 -10.27 3.67
N THR A 149 -8.03 -11.13 2.70
CA THR A 149 -6.69 -11.62 2.45
C THR A 149 -6.31 -11.38 0.99
N LEU A 150 -5.12 -10.85 0.78
CA LEU A 150 -4.50 -10.68 -0.53
C LEU A 150 -3.46 -11.77 -0.74
N LYS A 151 -3.47 -12.41 -1.91
CA LYS A 151 -2.39 -13.27 -2.36
C LYS A 151 -1.57 -12.55 -3.40
N LEU A 152 -0.29 -12.38 -3.14
CA LEU A 152 0.65 -11.66 -3.98
C LEU A 152 1.69 -12.62 -4.56
N PHE A 153 2.06 -12.37 -5.82
CA PHE A 153 3.23 -12.97 -6.44
C PHE A 153 4.32 -11.91 -6.59
N LEU A 154 5.48 -12.15 -5.97
CA LEU A 154 6.60 -11.20 -5.95
C LEU A 154 7.42 -11.35 -7.23
N THR A 155 7.49 -10.29 -8.04
CA THR A 155 8.15 -10.32 -9.35
C THR A 155 9.66 -10.04 -9.29
N ASN A 156 10.11 -9.30 -8.27
CA ASN A 156 11.51 -8.93 -8.07
C ASN A 156 12.12 -9.65 -6.85
N TYR A 157 11.72 -10.90 -6.65
CA TYR A 157 12.27 -11.72 -5.59
C TYR A 157 13.63 -12.28 -6.03
N ASP A 158 14.70 -11.69 -5.52
CA ASP A 158 16.03 -12.30 -5.61
C ASP A 158 16.09 -13.46 -4.62
N GLU A 159 16.15 -14.68 -5.13
CA GLU A 159 16.51 -15.83 -4.33
C GLU A 159 17.94 -15.61 -3.83
N LYS A 160 18.06 -15.03 -2.65
CA LYS A 160 19.37 -15.03 -1.96
C LYS A 160 19.73 -16.48 -1.68
N LYS A 161 20.66 -16.94 -2.47
CA LYS A 161 21.32 -18.23 -2.27
C LYS A 161 22.06 -18.26 -0.93
#